data_8085b31fc1aae59ee6bdea1de8380e57
#
_entry.id   8085b31fc1aae59ee6bdea1de8380e57
#
_cell.length_a   1.000
_cell.length_b   1.000
_cell.length_c   1.000
_cell.angle_alpha   90.00
_cell.angle_beta   90.00
_cell.angle_gamma   90.00
#
_symmetry.space_group_name_H-M   'P 1'
#
loop_
_entity.id
_entity.type
_entity.pdbx_description
1 polymer ?
#
loop_
_entity_poly.entity_id
_entity_poly.type
_entity_poly.pdbx_seq_one_letter_code
_entity_poly.pdbx_strand_id
1 'polypeptide(L)'
;LRGTSLAGKAVGGFAVHNYEDRSAAEVCKSEELFLGHFPYQERIKRTEIGPSAEEVLGHFAERMVGLTDKQAVDEAKRCMSCGMCFECDNCVVYCPQVAVKRTPKAEATMGRYVYTDYDLCIGCHICADVCPTGYIKMGLGDH
;
A
#
# COMPACT_ATOMS: atom_id res chain seq x y z
N LEU A 1 -9.22 -7.86 -9.63
CA LEU A 1 -8.46 -9.11 -9.45
C LEU A 1 -9.33 -10.35 -9.60
N ARG A 2 -10.58 -10.38 -9.07
CA ARG A 2 -11.53 -11.47 -9.32
C ARG A 2 -11.90 -11.58 -10.81
N GLY A 3 -11.98 -10.45 -11.52
CA GLY A 3 -12.26 -10.42 -12.95
C GLY A 3 -11.16 -11.08 -13.79
N THR A 4 -9.90 -10.89 -13.45
CA THR A 4 -8.78 -11.54 -14.17
C THR A 4 -8.74 -13.04 -13.95
N SER A 5 -9.12 -13.51 -12.76
CA SER A 5 -9.25 -14.95 -12.47
C SER A 5 -10.35 -15.61 -13.30
N LEU A 6 -11.49 -14.94 -13.44
CA LEU A 6 -12.62 -15.44 -14.26
C LEU A 6 -12.29 -15.43 -15.76
N ALA A 7 -11.61 -14.38 -16.24
CA ALA A 7 -11.15 -14.30 -17.62
C ALA A 7 -10.14 -15.40 -17.94
N GLY A 8 -9.20 -15.70 -17.06
CA GLY A 8 -8.25 -16.79 -17.19
C GLY A 8 -8.93 -18.17 -17.28
N LYS A 9 -10.00 -18.40 -16.51
CA LYS A 9 -10.81 -19.61 -16.58
C LYS A 9 -11.57 -19.72 -17.90
N ALA A 10 -12.10 -18.61 -18.41
CA ALA A 10 -12.83 -18.59 -19.66
C ALA A 10 -11.95 -18.89 -20.88
N VAL A 11 -10.68 -18.50 -20.85
CA VAL A 11 -9.71 -18.73 -21.93
C VAL A 11 -9.04 -20.10 -21.85
N GLY A 12 -9.27 -20.88 -20.78
CA GLY A 12 -8.94 -22.31 -20.69
C GLY A 12 -7.46 -22.69 -20.71
N GLY A 13 -6.55 -21.75 -20.45
CA GLY A 13 -5.12 -22.03 -20.63
C GLY A 13 -4.18 -21.51 -19.56
N PHE A 14 -4.63 -20.73 -18.59
CA PHE A 14 -3.76 -20.20 -17.57
C PHE A 14 -4.04 -20.85 -16.23
N ALA A 15 -2.97 -21.29 -15.55
CA ALA A 15 -3.05 -21.65 -14.15
C ALA A 15 -3.52 -20.43 -13.38
N VAL A 16 -4.79 -20.39 -13.03
CA VAL A 16 -5.35 -19.34 -12.19
C VAL A 16 -4.82 -19.60 -10.80
N HIS A 17 -3.88 -18.79 -10.37
CA HIS A 17 -3.49 -18.77 -8.97
C HIS A 17 -4.73 -18.45 -8.15
N ASN A 18 -5.06 -19.31 -7.22
CA ASN A 18 -6.19 -19.14 -6.34
C ASN A 18 -5.82 -17.98 -5.39
N TYR A 19 -6.37 -16.79 -5.66
CA TYR A 19 -6.11 -15.60 -4.82
C TYR A 19 -6.72 -15.75 -3.42
N GLU A 20 -7.61 -16.72 -3.23
CA GLU A 20 -8.17 -17.04 -1.92
C GLU A 20 -7.13 -17.64 -0.97
N ASP A 21 -6.11 -18.33 -1.51
CA ASP A 21 -5.00 -18.88 -0.72
C ASP A 21 -3.89 -17.85 -0.44
N ARG A 22 -3.98 -16.64 -0.98
CA ARG A 22 -3.13 -15.52 -0.62
C ARG A 22 -3.68 -14.76 0.60
N SER A 23 -3.87 -15.46 1.68
CA SER A 23 -4.29 -14.93 2.98
C SER A 23 -3.35 -13.84 3.53
N ALA A 24 -2.17 -13.68 2.95
CA ALA A 24 -1.17 -12.70 3.38
C ALA A 24 -1.32 -11.31 2.76
N ALA A 25 -2.18 -11.10 1.76
CA ALA A 25 -2.39 -9.78 1.18
C ALA A 25 -3.52 -9.04 1.91
N GLU A 26 -3.26 -8.61 3.11
CA GLU A 26 -4.17 -7.73 3.83
C GLU A 26 -4.23 -6.36 3.14
N VAL A 27 -5.44 -5.94 2.78
CA VAL A 27 -5.66 -4.61 2.20
C VAL A 27 -5.54 -3.59 3.32
N CYS A 28 -4.60 -2.66 3.20
CA CYS A 28 -4.48 -1.55 4.13
C CYS A 28 -5.76 -0.69 4.07
N LYS A 29 -6.40 -0.52 5.23
CA LYS A 29 -7.59 0.33 5.35
C LYS A 29 -7.17 1.78 5.55
N SER A 30 -7.88 2.71 4.92
CA SER A 30 -7.60 4.15 5.06
C SER A 30 -7.70 4.65 6.50
N GLU A 31 -8.49 3.98 7.32
CA GLU A 31 -8.69 4.28 8.74
C GLU A 31 -7.45 3.97 9.60
N GLU A 32 -6.58 3.08 9.11
CA GLU A 32 -5.33 2.69 9.77
C GLU A 32 -4.16 3.61 9.41
N LEU A 33 -4.38 4.56 8.50
CA LEU A 33 -3.36 5.49 8.04
C LEU A 33 -3.37 6.77 8.86
N PHE A 34 -2.21 7.21 9.31
CA PHE A 34 -2.05 8.55 9.89
C PHE A 34 -1.81 9.58 8.78
N LEU A 35 -2.88 9.98 8.12
CA LEU A 35 -2.83 10.88 6.95
C LEU A 35 -2.20 12.24 7.24
N GLY A 36 -2.27 12.71 8.48
CA GLY A 36 -1.64 13.98 8.90
C GLY A 36 -0.12 14.01 8.80
N HIS A 37 0.52 12.86 8.65
CA HIS A 37 1.97 12.77 8.42
C HIS A 37 2.37 13.21 7.01
N PHE A 38 1.46 13.08 6.05
CA PHE A 38 1.73 13.34 4.64
C PHE A 38 1.22 14.74 4.24
N PRO A 39 2.01 15.51 3.45
CA PRO A 39 1.51 16.77 2.91
C PRO A 39 0.35 16.52 1.96
N TYR A 40 -0.71 17.33 2.10
CA TYR A 40 -1.81 17.27 1.14
C TYR A 40 -1.34 17.71 -0.24
N GLN A 41 -1.60 16.89 -1.25
CA GLN A 41 -1.38 17.19 -2.66
C GLN A 41 -2.60 16.80 -3.47
N GLU A 42 -3.03 17.68 -4.34
CA GLU A 42 -4.17 17.40 -5.21
C GLU A 42 -3.82 16.34 -6.25
N ARG A 43 -4.78 15.45 -6.49
CA ARG A 43 -4.65 14.38 -7.48
C ARG A 43 -4.69 14.94 -8.90
N ILE A 44 -3.73 14.56 -9.74
CA ILE A 44 -3.77 14.81 -11.18
C ILE A 44 -4.78 13.84 -11.82
N LYS A 45 -5.84 14.39 -12.43
CA LYS A 45 -6.88 13.58 -13.09
C LYS A 45 -6.49 13.36 -14.56
N ARG A 46 -6.84 12.19 -15.09
CA ARG A 46 -6.80 11.94 -16.54
C ARG A 46 -7.85 12.80 -17.22
N THR A 47 -7.54 13.25 -18.43
CA THR A 47 -8.50 14.01 -19.25
C THR A 47 -9.38 13.01 -20.01
N GLU A 48 -10.69 13.15 -19.87
CA GLU A 48 -11.64 12.37 -20.65
C GLU A 48 -11.80 13.02 -22.03
N ILE A 49 -11.58 12.23 -23.08
CA ILE A 49 -11.98 12.63 -24.43
C ILE A 49 -13.42 12.21 -24.59
N GLY A 50 -14.32 13.20 -24.71
CA GLY A 50 -15.75 12.96 -24.92
C GLY A 50 -16.08 12.78 -26.41
N PRO A 51 -15.76 11.66 -27.07
CA PRO A 51 -16.17 11.43 -28.46
C PRO A 51 -17.69 11.31 -28.54
N SER A 52 -18.25 11.63 -29.68
CA SER A 52 -19.68 11.43 -29.93
C SER A 52 -20.03 9.92 -29.88
N ALA A 53 -21.31 9.62 -29.62
CA ALA A 53 -21.75 8.23 -29.58
C ALA A 53 -21.45 7.47 -30.89
N GLU A 54 -21.51 8.16 -32.02
CA GLU A 54 -21.21 7.59 -33.34
C GLU A 54 -19.72 7.23 -33.49
N GLU A 55 -18.83 8.05 -32.98
CA GLU A 55 -17.39 7.78 -32.99
C GLU A 55 -17.02 6.60 -32.08
N VAL A 56 -17.75 6.41 -30.96
CA VAL A 56 -17.46 5.32 -30.02
C VAL A 56 -17.91 3.96 -30.56
N LEU A 57 -18.99 3.92 -31.32
CA LEU A 57 -19.57 2.65 -31.81
C LEU A 57 -18.80 2.02 -32.96
N GLY A 58 -17.92 2.79 -33.63
CA GLY A 58 -17.17 2.32 -34.81
C GLY A 58 -15.76 1.78 -34.55
N HIS A 59 -15.21 1.95 -33.34
CA HIS A 59 -13.81 1.58 -33.05
C HIS A 59 -13.56 1.37 -31.54
N PHE A 60 -12.44 0.72 -31.23
CA PHE A 60 -11.97 0.51 -29.86
C PHE A 60 -10.88 1.53 -29.42
N ALA A 61 -10.95 2.76 -29.93
CA ALA A 61 -10.01 3.81 -29.52
C ALA A 61 -10.19 4.19 -28.05
N GLU A 62 -9.08 4.55 -27.42
CA GLU A 62 -9.06 4.88 -26.00
C GLU A 62 -9.81 6.20 -25.74
N ARG A 63 -10.69 6.22 -24.74
CA ARG A 63 -11.53 7.37 -24.38
C ARG A 63 -10.87 8.28 -23.34
N MET A 64 -9.79 7.83 -22.74
CA MET A 64 -9.08 8.56 -21.70
C MET A 64 -7.67 8.91 -22.19
N VAL A 65 -7.32 10.17 -22.10
CA VAL A 65 -5.91 10.55 -22.28
C VAL A 65 -5.15 10.16 -21.02
N GLY A 66 -4.11 9.35 -21.18
CA GLY A 66 -3.20 8.97 -20.10
C GLY A 66 -2.47 10.20 -19.53
N LEU A 67 -1.84 10.01 -18.39
CA LEU A 67 -0.93 11.00 -17.83
C LEU A 67 0.34 11.06 -18.70
N THR A 68 0.90 12.25 -18.86
CA THR A 68 2.24 12.41 -19.43
C THR A 68 3.27 11.84 -18.45
N ASP A 69 4.48 11.50 -18.94
CA ASP A 69 5.55 10.95 -18.09
C ASP A 69 5.82 11.84 -16.86
N LYS A 70 5.85 13.17 -17.08
CA LYS A 70 6.02 14.13 -15.96
C LYS A 70 4.88 14.04 -14.95
N GLN A 71 3.63 14.01 -15.42
CA GLN A 71 2.46 13.88 -14.57
C GLN A 71 2.45 12.55 -13.82
N ALA A 72 2.85 11.45 -14.47
CA ALA A 72 2.96 10.14 -13.85
C ALA A 72 4.01 10.12 -12.73
N VAL A 73 5.17 10.76 -12.96
CA VAL A 73 6.21 10.91 -11.94
C VAL A 73 5.73 11.77 -10.77
N ASP A 74 5.02 12.87 -11.04
CA ASP A 74 4.51 13.74 -9.98
C ASP A 74 3.41 13.05 -9.17
N GLU A 75 2.53 12.25 -9.80
CA GLU A 75 1.57 11.41 -9.09
C GLU A 75 2.27 10.31 -8.26
N ALA A 76 3.33 9.71 -8.78
CA ALA A 76 4.09 8.69 -8.05
C ALA A 76 4.74 9.23 -6.76
N LYS A 77 5.12 10.52 -6.73
CA LYS A 77 5.66 11.19 -5.52
C LYS A 77 4.63 11.32 -4.39
N ARG A 78 3.35 11.22 -4.70
CA ARG A 78 2.27 11.21 -3.70
C ARG A 78 2.10 9.86 -3.00
N CYS A 79 2.91 8.86 -3.34
CA CYS A 79 2.83 7.54 -2.73
C CYS A 79 3.06 7.62 -1.21
N MET A 80 2.11 7.12 -0.44
CA MET A 80 2.15 7.05 1.03
C MET A 80 2.65 5.70 1.54
N SER A 81 3.08 4.80 0.67
CA SER A 81 3.55 3.43 1.03
C SER A 81 2.56 2.65 1.90
N CYS A 82 1.24 2.79 1.67
CA CYS A 82 0.18 2.21 2.49
C CYS A 82 0.43 0.74 2.83
N GLY A 83 0.45 0.40 4.12
CA GLY A 83 0.75 -0.95 4.61
C GLY A 83 2.22 -1.35 4.56
N MET A 84 3.13 -0.50 4.08
CA MET A 84 4.56 -0.79 4.00
C MET A 84 5.38 0.19 4.84
N CYS A 85 6.46 -0.29 5.44
CA CYS A 85 7.39 0.57 6.16
C CYS A 85 8.24 1.39 5.18
N PHE A 86 8.32 2.70 5.39
CA PHE A 86 9.18 3.61 4.63
C PHE A 86 10.24 4.32 5.51
N GLU A 87 10.55 3.73 6.66
CA GLU A 87 11.63 4.14 7.56
C GLU A 87 11.46 5.57 8.15
N CYS A 88 10.23 5.97 8.49
CA CYS A 88 9.97 7.29 9.10
C CYS A 88 10.45 7.41 10.56
N ASP A 89 10.79 6.29 11.21
CA ASP A 89 11.28 6.17 12.60
C ASP A 89 10.30 6.60 13.71
N ASN A 90 9.08 6.98 13.40
CA ASN A 90 8.13 7.39 14.43
C ASN A 90 7.98 6.35 15.55
N CYS A 91 7.86 5.07 15.19
CA CYS A 91 7.74 3.99 16.15
C CYS A 91 8.98 3.83 17.05
N VAL A 92 10.17 4.15 16.54
CA VAL A 92 11.41 4.10 17.30
C VAL A 92 11.50 5.29 18.27
N VAL A 93 11.18 6.49 17.77
CA VAL A 93 11.30 7.75 18.53
C VAL A 93 10.26 7.84 19.64
N TYR A 94 9.02 7.43 19.37
CA TYR A 94 7.92 7.52 20.32
C TYR A 94 7.80 6.32 21.26
N CYS A 95 8.64 5.30 21.13
CA CYS A 95 8.59 4.14 22.03
C CYS A 95 9.14 4.51 23.42
N PRO A 96 8.33 4.53 24.50
CA PRO A 96 8.76 4.96 25.81
C PRO A 96 9.76 3.99 26.45
N GLN A 97 9.75 2.72 26.03
CA GLN A 97 10.64 1.67 26.53
C GLN A 97 11.83 1.40 25.64
N VAL A 98 11.98 2.15 24.51
CA VAL A 98 13.02 1.89 23.50
C VAL A 98 13.01 0.43 23.02
N ALA A 99 11.83 -0.19 23.03
CA ALA A 99 11.63 -1.59 22.63
C ALA A 99 11.66 -1.74 21.11
N VAL A 100 11.26 -0.70 20.35
CA VAL A 100 11.30 -0.73 18.87
C VAL A 100 12.67 -0.26 18.41
N LYS A 101 13.35 -1.11 17.65
CA LYS A 101 14.73 -0.89 17.16
C LYS A 101 14.79 -1.06 15.65
N ARG A 102 15.75 -0.38 15.01
CA ARG A 102 16.00 -0.56 13.57
C ARG A 102 16.65 -1.90 13.28
N THR A 103 16.14 -2.62 12.30
CA THR A 103 16.78 -3.81 11.76
C THR A 103 17.94 -3.40 10.85
N PRO A 104 19.14 -4.01 10.99
CA PRO A 104 20.21 -3.77 10.04
C PRO A 104 19.77 -4.10 8.61
N LYS A 105 20.11 -3.23 7.64
CA LYS A 105 19.67 -3.40 6.24
C LYS A 105 20.08 -4.72 5.61
N ALA A 106 21.18 -5.31 6.06
CA ALA A 106 21.65 -6.63 5.62
C ALA A 106 20.73 -7.79 6.05
N GLU A 107 19.98 -7.59 7.13
CA GLU A 107 19.08 -8.59 7.72
C GLU A 107 17.61 -8.30 7.40
N ALA A 108 17.32 -7.08 6.96
CA ALA A 108 15.96 -6.65 6.67
C ALA A 108 15.43 -7.32 5.40
N THR A 109 14.23 -7.87 5.49
CA THR A 109 13.43 -8.25 4.32
C THR A 109 12.58 -7.05 3.89
N MET A 110 12.03 -7.09 2.67
CA MET A 110 11.19 -6.01 2.15
C MET A 110 10.08 -5.64 3.13
N GLY A 111 10.03 -4.37 3.53
CA GLY A 111 9.05 -3.85 4.49
C GLY A 111 9.29 -4.20 5.95
N ARG A 112 10.45 -4.76 6.30
CA ARG A 112 10.79 -5.12 7.68
C ARG A 112 12.05 -4.38 8.14
N TYR A 113 11.94 -3.09 8.36
CA TYR A 113 13.06 -2.23 8.78
C TYR A 113 13.15 -2.00 10.28
N VAL A 114 12.17 -2.44 11.04
CA VAL A 114 12.14 -2.35 12.50
C VAL A 114 11.77 -3.70 13.10
N TYR A 115 12.27 -3.96 14.31
CA TYR A 115 11.88 -5.11 15.11
C TYR A 115 11.53 -4.66 16.53
N THR A 116 10.80 -5.50 17.24
CA THR A 116 10.40 -5.24 18.63
C THR A 116 11.18 -6.18 19.56
N ASP A 117 11.83 -5.57 20.54
CA ASP A 117 12.41 -6.28 21.67
C ASP A 117 11.27 -6.54 22.68
N TYR A 118 10.78 -7.76 22.71
CA TYR A 118 9.62 -8.13 23.54
C TYR A 118 9.92 -8.15 25.04
N ASP A 119 11.19 -8.25 25.44
CA ASP A 119 11.60 -8.18 26.84
C ASP A 119 11.41 -6.74 27.40
N LEU A 120 11.44 -5.75 26.53
CA LEU A 120 11.23 -4.33 26.87
C LEU A 120 9.81 -3.83 26.57
N CYS A 121 9.10 -4.52 25.68
CA CYS A 121 7.78 -4.07 25.22
C CYS A 121 6.71 -4.22 26.29
N ILE A 122 6.02 -3.11 26.60
CA ILE A 122 4.91 -3.07 27.55
C ILE A 122 3.52 -3.12 26.89
N GLY A 123 3.44 -3.28 25.58
CA GLY A 123 2.18 -3.35 24.85
C GLY A 123 1.37 -2.04 24.82
N CYS A 124 2.03 -0.88 24.88
CA CYS A 124 1.33 0.41 24.99
C CYS A 124 0.66 0.91 23.70
N HIS A 125 0.82 0.23 22.57
CA HIS A 125 0.25 0.51 21.26
C HIS A 125 0.75 1.79 20.56
N ILE A 126 1.50 2.67 21.20
CA ILE A 126 1.97 3.95 20.64
C ILE A 126 2.64 3.75 19.28
N CYS A 127 3.46 2.70 19.12
CA CYS A 127 4.14 2.44 17.85
C CYS A 127 3.18 2.17 16.68
N ALA A 128 2.03 1.56 16.93
CA ALA A 128 0.99 1.35 15.93
C ALA A 128 0.25 2.66 15.63
N ASP A 129 -0.10 3.44 16.67
CA ASP A 129 -0.85 4.70 16.53
C ASP A 129 -0.06 5.77 15.76
N VAL A 130 1.28 5.81 15.92
CA VAL A 130 2.13 6.78 15.23
C VAL A 130 2.65 6.28 13.87
N CYS A 131 2.30 5.06 13.46
CA CYS A 131 2.71 4.50 12.18
C CYS A 131 1.91 5.13 11.03
N PRO A 132 2.51 5.96 10.15
CA PRO A 132 1.73 6.68 9.14
C PRO A 132 1.09 5.78 8.09
N THR A 133 1.66 4.59 7.88
CA THR A 133 1.28 3.67 6.80
C THR A 133 0.48 2.46 7.28
N GLY A 134 0.21 2.34 8.58
CA GLY A 134 -0.45 1.15 9.15
C GLY A 134 0.38 -0.14 9.05
N TYR A 135 1.71 -0.03 8.93
CA TYR A 135 2.61 -1.18 8.84
C TYR A 135 2.66 -1.98 10.14
N ILE A 136 2.58 -1.29 11.30
CA ILE A 136 2.66 -1.95 12.60
C ILE A 136 1.26 -2.42 13.00
N LYS A 137 1.12 -3.71 13.18
CA LYS A 137 -0.08 -4.35 13.70
C LYS A 137 0.17 -4.81 15.13
N MET A 138 -0.83 -4.63 15.98
CA MET A 138 -0.82 -5.14 17.35
C MET A 138 -1.64 -6.42 17.40
N GLY A 139 -1.11 -7.44 18.02
CA GLY A 139 -1.78 -8.71 18.26
C GLY A 139 -1.62 -9.16 19.71
N LEU A 140 -2.36 -10.18 20.08
CA LEU A 140 -2.24 -10.80 21.42
C LEU A 140 -1.00 -11.70 21.53
N GLY A 141 -0.26 -11.87 20.42
CA GLY A 141 0.88 -12.78 20.32
C GLY A 141 0.40 -14.23 20.24
N ASP A 142 0.59 -14.85 19.11
CA ASP A 142 0.53 -16.31 18.99
C ASP A 142 1.87 -16.85 19.49
N HIS A 143 1.85 -17.52 20.61
CA HIS A 143 2.99 -18.16 21.24
C HIS A 143 3.06 -19.63 20.84
#